data_46d5ed7a81c1f825581a5fa5d4af0263
#
_entry.id   46d5ed7a81c1f825581a5fa5d4af0263
#
_cell.length_a   1.000
_cell.length_b   1.000
_cell.length_c   1.000
_cell.angle_alpha   90.00
_cell.angle_beta   90.00
_cell.angle_gamma   90.00
#
_symmetry.space_group_name_H-M   'P 1'
#
loop_
_entity.id
_entity.type
_entity.pdbx_description
1 polymer ?
#
loop_
_entity_poly.entity_id
_entity_poly.type
_entity_poly.pdbx_seq_one_letter_code
_entity_poly.pdbx_strand_id
1 'polypeptide(L)'
;TLARRFSGGGAVYHDRGNINLSFIETVKQPDFVYYLQQVVDFLEKAGISAYADQRLGIYVDERKISGSAQCIHKDRVMYHCTLLFSTDLDTLNAALNGDPDAESRLPGSRTMRAVPSVRSEVANIKEFLSEPMDIKRFMHLLFHSFVDDDDNRIYRFSAGDMEAIER
;
A
#
# COMPACT_ATOMS: atom_id res chain seq x y z
N THR A 1 4.49 12.46 11.08
CA THR A 1 3.89 13.35 10.08
C THR A 1 2.52 12.84 9.70
N LEU A 2 1.53 13.73 9.58
CA LEU A 2 0.19 13.42 9.08
C LEU A 2 0.05 14.03 7.68
N ALA A 3 -0.41 13.24 6.72
CA ALA A 3 -0.62 13.67 5.34
C ALA A 3 -1.96 13.15 4.80
N ARG A 4 -2.56 13.90 3.88
CA ARG A 4 -3.79 13.49 3.18
C ARG A 4 -3.43 13.09 1.76
N ARG A 5 -3.81 11.86 1.38
CA ARG A 5 -3.67 11.38 -0.01
C ARG A 5 -4.85 11.77 -0.88
N PHE A 6 -4.69 11.70 -2.19
CA PHE A 6 -5.77 11.97 -3.17
C PHE A 6 -6.76 10.81 -3.30
N SER A 7 -6.31 9.57 -3.12
CA SER A 7 -7.17 8.39 -3.19
C SER A 7 -8.07 8.28 -1.97
N GLY A 8 -9.20 7.59 -2.13
CA GLY A 8 -10.17 7.33 -1.07
C GLY A 8 -9.68 6.31 -0.03
N GLY A 9 -10.57 5.96 0.90
CA GLY A 9 -10.35 4.96 1.94
C GLY A 9 -10.05 5.55 3.31
N GLY A 10 -9.85 4.67 4.30
CA GLY A 10 -9.53 5.02 5.68
C GLY A 10 -8.09 5.51 5.89
N ALA A 11 -7.75 5.76 7.14
CA ALA A 11 -6.39 6.07 7.53
C ALA A 11 -5.47 4.86 7.34
N VAL A 12 -4.21 5.11 7.05
CA VAL A 12 -3.16 4.11 6.96
C VAL A 12 -1.94 4.57 7.76
N TYR A 13 -1.21 3.62 8.30
CA TYR A 13 0.05 3.85 8.99
C TYR A 13 1.20 3.43 8.07
N HIS A 14 2.26 4.24 8.06
CA HIS A 14 3.47 3.95 7.31
C HIS A 14 4.71 4.12 8.18
N ASP A 15 5.60 3.16 8.09
CA ASP A 15 6.95 3.21 8.63
C ASP A 15 7.97 2.71 7.58
N ARG A 16 9.21 2.49 8.00
CA ARG A 16 10.26 2.00 7.10
C ARG A 16 10.14 0.51 6.76
N GLY A 17 9.28 -0.22 7.43
CA GLY A 17 8.97 -1.62 7.18
C GLY A 17 7.84 -1.82 6.17
N ASN A 18 7.21 -0.73 5.71
CA ASN A 18 6.10 -0.75 4.78
C ASN A 18 6.54 -0.32 3.37
N ILE A 19 6.12 -1.06 2.35
CA ILE A 19 6.40 -0.77 0.95
C ILE A 19 5.14 -0.21 0.30
N ASN A 20 5.28 0.89 -0.44
CA ASN A 20 4.20 1.43 -1.26
C ASN A 20 4.47 1.10 -2.72
N LEU A 21 3.52 0.45 -3.37
CA LEU A 21 3.52 0.16 -4.79
C LEU A 21 2.39 0.94 -5.46
N SER A 22 2.70 1.64 -6.54
CA SER A 22 1.72 2.43 -7.30
C SER A 22 1.81 2.10 -8.79
N PHE A 23 0.67 1.78 -9.38
CA PHE A 23 0.48 1.67 -10.81
C PHE A 23 -0.22 2.93 -11.30
N ILE A 24 0.37 3.61 -12.27
CA ILE A 24 -0.16 4.84 -12.85
C ILE A 24 -0.18 4.66 -14.36
N GLU A 25 -1.36 4.75 -14.95
CA GLU A 25 -1.51 4.65 -16.39
C GLU A 25 -2.65 5.53 -16.94
N THR A 26 -2.68 5.67 -18.26
CA THR A 26 -3.77 6.32 -18.97
C THR A 26 -4.62 5.26 -19.63
N VAL A 27 -5.80 5.01 -19.05
CA VAL A 27 -6.73 3.99 -19.52
C VAL A 27 -8.18 4.43 -19.33
N LYS A 28 -9.05 4.11 -20.28
CA LYS A 28 -10.48 4.48 -20.23
C LYS A 28 -11.30 3.58 -19.30
N GLN A 29 -10.92 2.32 -19.19
CA GLN A 29 -11.61 1.32 -18.36
C GLN A 29 -10.58 0.57 -17.53
N PRO A 30 -10.26 1.07 -16.31
CA PRO A 30 -9.27 0.45 -15.44
C PRO A 30 -9.77 -0.89 -14.90
N ASP A 31 -8.88 -1.87 -14.91
CA ASP A 31 -9.07 -3.14 -14.23
C ASP A 31 -8.24 -3.20 -12.95
N PHE A 32 -8.85 -2.86 -11.83
CA PHE A 32 -8.16 -2.86 -10.54
C PHE A 32 -7.82 -4.27 -10.03
N VAL A 33 -8.57 -5.27 -10.49
CA VAL A 33 -8.29 -6.68 -10.17
C VAL A 33 -7.00 -7.13 -10.86
N TYR A 34 -6.77 -6.64 -12.08
CA TYR A 34 -5.53 -6.90 -12.81
C TYR A 34 -4.29 -6.42 -12.03
N TYR A 35 -4.28 -5.17 -11.54
CA TYR A 35 -3.14 -4.66 -10.75
C TYR A 35 -2.93 -5.45 -9.47
N LEU A 36 -4.01 -5.80 -8.79
CA LEU A 36 -3.96 -6.61 -7.58
C LEU A 36 -3.37 -7.99 -7.85
N GLN A 37 -3.81 -8.64 -8.96
CA GLN A 37 -3.33 -9.96 -9.34
C GLN A 37 -1.83 -9.97 -9.63
N GLN A 38 -1.29 -8.91 -10.27
CA GLN A 38 0.15 -8.80 -10.48
C GLN A 38 0.95 -8.87 -9.16
N VAL A 39 0.41 -8.28 -8.09
CA VAL A 39 1.05 -8.32 -6.76
C VAL A 39 0.93 -9.71 -6.15
N VAL A 40 -0.22 -10.37 -6.27
CA VAL A 40 -0.43 -11.75 -5.80
C VAL A 40 0.51 -12.71 -6.53
N ASP A 41 0.60 -12.61 -7.86
CA ASP A 41 1.48 -13.45 -8.69
C ASP A 41 2.96 -13.29 -8.31
N PHE A 42 3.37 -12.06 -7.98
CA PHE A 42 4.72 -11.82 -7.46
C PHE A 42 4.94 -12.53 -6.11
N LEU A 43 3.98 -12.42 -5.18
CA LEU A 43 4.07 -13.06 -3.86
C LEU A 43 4.12 -14.58 -4.00
N GLU A 44 3.32 -15.16 -4.89
CA GLU A 44 3.36 -16.60 -5.20
C GLU A 44 4.72 -17.04 -5.75
N LYS A 45 5.30 -16.26 -6.67
CA LYS A 45 6.66 -16.51 -7.19
C LYS A 45 7.73 -16.40 -6.09
N ALA A 46 7.49 -15.58 -5.08
CA ALA A 46 8.34 -15.47 -3.89
C ALA A 46 8.09 -16.59 -2.86
N GLY A 47 7.24 -17.57 -3.18
CA GLY A 47 6.92 -18.70 -2.32
C GLY A 47 5.89 -18.41 -1.23
N ILE A 48 5.12 -17.32 -1.36
CA ILE A 48 4.12 -16.90 -0.39
C ILE A 48 2.72 -17.17 -0.96
N SER A 49 1.97 -18.07 -0.35
CA SER A 49 0.59 -18.40 -0.75
C SER A 49 -0.37 -17.27 -0.36
N ALA A 50 -0.41 -16.23 -1.18
CA ALA A 50 -1.24 -15.05 -0.96
C ALA A 50 -2.54 -15.13 -1.77
N TYR A 51 -3.61 -14.54 -1.26
CA TYR A 51 -4.87 -14.42 -1.98
C TYR A 51 -5.49 -13.02 -1.80
N ALA A 52 -6.33 -12.63 -2.74
CA ALA A 52 -7.04 -11.36 -2.72
C ALA A 52 -8.48 -11.55 -2.23
N ASP A 53 -8.98 -10.57 -1.45
CA ASP A 53 -10.40 -10.50 -1.09
C ASP A 53 -11.20 -9.59 -2.05
N GLN A 54 -12.53 -9.58 -1.89
CA GLN A 54 -13.44 -8.73 -2.69
C GLN A 54 -13.23 -7.21 -2.49
N ARG A 55 -12.49 -6.81 -1.45
CA ARG A 55 -12.16 -5.42 -1.12
C ARG A 55 -10.76 -5.02 -1.59
N LEU A 56 -10.16 -5.83 -2.44
CA LEU A 56 -8.82 -5.62 -2.97
C LEU A 56 -7.73 -5.58 -1.88
N GLY A 57 -7.93 -6.28 -0.76
CA GLY A 57 -6.90 -6.58 0.22
C GLY A 57 -6.18 -7.87 -0.14
N ILE A 58 -4.91 -8.02 0.26
CA ILE A 58 -4.15 -9.26 0.09
C ILE A 58 -3.90 -9.87 1.46
N TYR A 59 -4.08 -11.19 1.54
CA TYR A 59 -4.03 -11.97 2.77
C TYR A 59 -3.12 -13.20 2.61
N VAL A 60 -2.54 -13.63 3.72
CA VAL A 60 -1.87 -14.92 3.91
C VAL A 60 -2.36 -15.48 5.23
N ASP A 61 -2.80 -16.73 5.26
CA ASP A 61 -3.34 -17.40 6.46
C ASP A 61 -4.37 -16.52 7.21
N GLU A 62 -5.32 -15.94 6.45
CA GLU A 62 -6.40 -15.06 6.94
C GLU A 62 -5.92 -13.71 7.53
N ARG A 63 -4.60 -13.48 7.61
CA ARG A 63 -4.01 -12.22 8.06
C ARG A 63 -3.72 -11.29 6.90
N LYS A 64 -4.12 -10.04 7.05
CA LYS A 64 -3.95 -9.02 6.00
C LYS A 64 -2.51 -8.53 5.92
N ILE A 65 -1.92 -8.62 4.74
CA ILE A 65 -0.56 -8.13 4.45
C ILE A 65 -0.55 -6.90 3.56
N SER A 66 -1.70 -6.55 2.95
CA SER A 66 -1.81 -5.41 2.03
C SER A 66 -3.20 -4.80 2.07
N GLY A 67 -3.24 -3.48 1.97
CA GLY A 67 -4.45 -2.72 1.67
C GLY A 67 -4.23 -1.85 0.44
N SER A 68 -5.29 -1.61 -0.34
CA SER A 68 -5.21 -0.82 -1.56
C SER A 68 -6.18 0.36 -1.57
N ALA A 69 -5.91 1.31 -2.45
CA ALA A 69 -6.82 2.37 -2.81
C ALA A 69 -6.60 2.80 -4.26
N GLN A 70 -7.59 3.44 -4.85
CA GLN A 70 -7.54 3.90 -6.22
C GLN A 70 -8.03 5.33 -6.35
N CYS A 71 -7.55 5.99 -7.40
CA CYS A 71 -7.99 7.31 -7.79
C CYS A 71 -8.04 7.39 -9.33
N ILE A 72 -9.15 7.92 -9.84
CA ILE A 72 -9.30 8.21 -11.27
C ILE A 72 -9.40 9.72 -11.42
N HIS A 73 -8.55 10.30 -12.24
CA HIS A 73 -8.59 11.71 -12.59
C HIS A 73 -8.51 11.87 -14.11
N LYS A 74 -9.65 12.23 -14.73
CA LYS A 74 -9.84 12.24 -16.19
C LYS A 74 -9.63 10.84 -16.78
N ASP A 75 -8.59 10.69 -17.63
CA ASP A 75 -8.18 9.45 -18.27
C ASP A 75 -7.00 8.76 -17.55
N ARG A 76 -6.53 9.34 -16.42
CA ARG A 76 -5.45 8.79 -15.61
C ARG A 76 -5.97 8.02 -14.44
N VAL A 77 -5.41 6.86 -14.24
CA VAL A 77 -5.70 5.95 -13.14
C VAL A 77 -4.47 5.80 -12.28
N MET A 78 -4.66 5.85 -10.99
CA MET A 78 -3.67 5.45 -9.99
C MET A 78 -4.31 4.35 -9.12
N TYR A 79 -3.75 3.16 -9.17
CA TYR A 79 -3.97 2.12 -8.18
C TYR A 79 -2.72 2.03 -7.31
N HIS A 80 -2.88 2.00 -6.01
CA HIS A 80 -1.75 1.81 -5.11
C HIS A 80 -2.11 0.89 -3.96
N CYS A 81 -1.11 0.16 -3.49
CA CYS A 81 -1.24 -0.70 -2.32
C CYS A 81 -0.03 -0.55 -1.40
N THR A 82 -0.25 -0.91 -0.16
CA THR A 82 0.79 -1.04 0.85
C THR A 82 1.12 -2.50 1.04
N LEU A 83 2.39 -2.85 1.21
CA LEU A 83 2.83 -4.19 1.57
C LEU A 83 3.52 -4.11 2.94
N LEU A 84 2.93 -4.74 3.93
CA LEU A 84 3.48 -4.83 5.29
C LEU A 84 4.62 -5.84 5.27
N PHE A 85 5.85 -5.37 5.09
CA PHE A 85 6.99 -6.28 5.00
C PHE A 85 7.60 -6.57 6.38
N SER A 86 7.92 -5.50 7.14
CA SER A 86 8.50 -5.58 8.49
C SER A 86 8.04 -4.39 9.34
N THR A 87 6.79 -3.98 9.16
CA THR A 87 6.15 -2.87 9.85
C THR A 87 6.03 -3.15 11.35
N ASP A 88 6.16 -2.13 12.16
CA ASP A 88 5.81 -2.19 13.59
C ASP A 88 4.28 -2.29 13.73
N LEU A 89 3.79 -3.52 13.88
CA LEU A 89 2.35 -3.81 13.93
C LEU A 89 1.70 -3.29 15.22
N ASP A 90 2.43 -3.17 16.31
CA ASP A 90 1.90 -2.63 17.58
C ASP A 90 1.65 -1.13 17.42
N THR A 91 2.62 -0.40 16.88
CA THR A 91 2.46 1.03 16.56
C THR A 91 1.38 1.26 15.50
N LEU A 92 1.28 0.40 14.47
CA LEU A 92 0.21 0.44 13.47
C LEU A 92 -1.16 0.30 14.14
N ASN A 93 -1.33 -0.71 14.99
CA ASN A 93 -2.59 -0.96 15.68
C ASN A 93 -2.95 0.21 16.62
N ALA A 94 -1.99 0.73 17.39
CA ALA A 94 -2.21 1.87 18.26
C ALA A 94 -2.61 3.14 17.48
N ALA A 95 -1.95 3.39 16.34
CA ALA A 95 -2.21 4.56 15.50
C ALA A 95 -3.58 4.52 14.80
N LEU A 96 -4.05 3.33 14.39
CA LEU A 96 -5.29 3.18 13.64
C LEU A 96 -6.52 2.93 14.52
N ASN A 97 -6.35 2.31 15.68
CA ASN A 97 -7.47 2.05 16.60
C ASN A 97 -7.84 3.26 17.46
N GLY A 98 -6.93 4.23 17.58
CA GLY A 98 -7.14 5.44 18.38
C GLY A 98 -7.32 5.15 19.89
N ASP A 99 -7.46 6.22 20.66
CA ASP A 99 -7.96 6.14 22.03
C ASP A 99 -9.50 6.14 21.97
N PRO A 100 -10.20 5.09 22.42
CA PRO A 100 -11.67 5.05 22.42
C PRO A 100 -12.31 6.23 23.16
N ASP A 101 -11.58 6.83 24.11
CA ASP A 101 -12.05 7.95 24.90
C ASP A 101 -11.65 9.33 24.31
N ALA A 102 -10.87 9.36 23.22
CA ALA A 102 -10.42 10.62 22.61
C ALA A 102 -11.59 11.44 22.02
N GLU A 103 -12.62 10.77 21.47
CA GLU A 103 -13.80 11.45 20.93
C GLU A 103 -14.60 12.20 22.02
N SER A 104 -14.60 11.69 23.24
CA SER A 104 -15.31 12.33 24.38
C SER A 104 -14.59 13.56 24.92
N ARG A 105 -13.31 13.76 24.58
CA ARG A 105 -12.44 14.82 25.12
C ARG A 105 -12.36 16.07 24.24
N LEU A 106 -12.88 16.04 23.00
CA LEU A 106 -12.85 17.18 22.09
C LEU A 106 -14.16 17.98 22.17
N PRO A 107 -14.16 19.22 22.70
CA PRO A 107 -15.34 20.07 22.68
C PRO A 107 -15.74 20.40 21.23
N GLY A 108 -16.97 20.05 20.85
CA GLY A 108 -17.51 20.35 19.52
C GLY A 108 -17.09 19.38 18.41
N SER A 109 -16.83 18.13 18.75
CA SER A 109 -16.63 17.04 17.81
C SER A 109 -17.79 16.99 16.81
N ARG A 110 -17.62 17.65 15.65
CA ARG A 110 -18.42 17.33 14.46
C ARG A 110 -18.11 15.88 14.15
N THR A 111 -19.17 15.05 14.07
CA THR A 111 -19.08 13.70 13.53
C THR A 111 -18.31 13.74 12.21
N MET A 112 -17.03 13.48 12.26
CA MET A 112 -16.21 13.37 11.07
C MET A 112 -16.74 12.14 10.32
N ARG A 113 -17.27 12.34 9.12
CA ARG A 113 -17.64 11.25 8.21
C ARG A 113 -16.36 10.60 7.67
N ALA A 114 -15.57 10.04 8.56
CA ALA A 114 -14.43 9.21 8.16
C ALA A 114 -14.98 7.87 7.68
N VAL A 115 -14.44 7.35 6.61
CA VAL A 115 -14.71 5.97 6.21
C VAL A 115 -14.07 5.07 7.25
N PRO A 116 -14.84 4.28 8.02
CA PRO A 116 -14.27 3.43 9.04
C PRO A 116 -13.37 2.38 8.39
N SER A 117 -12.18 2.19 8.94
CA SER A 117 -11.30 1.10 8.55
C SER A 117 -11.93 -0.22 8.99
N VAL A 118 -11.99 -1.19 8.08
CA VAL A 118 -12.41 -2.54 8.45
C VAL A 118 -11.27 -3.18 9.22
N ARG A 119 -11.54 -3.54 10.46
CA ARG A 119 -10.56 -4.23 11.31
C ARG A 119 -10.23 -5.58 10.70
N SER A 120 -8.96 -5.84 10.50
CA SER A 120 -8.42 -7.13 10.04
C SER A 120 -7.20 -7.43 10.88
N GLU A 121 -7.00 -8.67 11.21
CA GLU A 121 -5.72 -9.12 11.74
C GLU A 121 -4.66 -8.91 10.68
N VAL A 122 -3.54 -8.32 11.04
CA VAL A 122 -2.46 -7.97 10.11
C VAL A 122 -1.21 -8.80 10.40
N ALA A 123 -0.40 -9.03 9.37
CA ALA A 123 0.87 -9.71 9.48
C ALA A 123 1.91 -9.07 8.56
N ASN A 124 3.17 -9.32 8.85
CA ASN A 124 4.28 -8.90 8.00
C ASN A 124 4.63 -10.00 6.98
N ILE A 125 4.89 -9.62 5.75
CA ILE A 125 5.30 -10.52 4.66
C ILE A 125 6.54 -11.34 5.05
N LYS A 126 7.49 -10.73 5.77
CA LYS A 126 8.71 -11.43 6.21
C LYS A 126 8.47 -12.67 7.06
N GLU A 127 7.29 -12.80 7.69
CA GLU A 127 6.92 -13.96 8.52
C GLU A 127 6.66 -15.22 7.68
N PHE A 128 6.33 -15.02 6.39
CA PHE A 128 5.95 -16.09 5.45
C PHE A 128 7.06 -16.46 4.46
N LEU A 129 8.21 -15.78 4.53
CA LEU A 129 9.34 -16.08 3.66
C LEU A 129 10.03 -17.37 4.13
N SER A 130 10.28 -18.29 3.20
CA SER A 130 11.03 -19.52 3.45
C SER A 130 12.50 -19.26 3.82
N GLU A 131 13.08 -18.20 3.25
CA GLU A 131 14.43 -17.74 3.54
C GLU A 131 14.40 -16.30 4.06
N PRO A 132 15.15 -15.97 5.13
CA PRO A 132 15.24 -14.62 5.64
C PRO A 132 15.73 -13.65 4.57
N MET A 133 15.05 -12.53 4.44
CA MET A 133 15.35 -11.48 3.46
C MET A 133 15.13 -10.12 4.09
N ASP A 134 15.99 -9.16 3.75
CA ASP A 134 15.75 -7.76 4.13
C ASP A 134 14.79 -7.04 3.15
N ILE A 135 14.25 -5.92 3.59
CA ILE A 135 13.28 -5.16 2.81
C ILE A 135 13.86 -4.64 1.49
N LYS A 136 15.16 -4.31 1.45
CA LYS A 136 15.80 -3.79 0.24
C LYS A 136 15.89 -4.86 -0.85
N ARG A 137 16.26 -6.09 -0.45
CA ARG A 137 16.29 -7.24 -1.37
C ARG A 137 14.89 -7.56 -1.86
N PHE A 138 13.89 -7.54 -0.98
CA PHE A 138 12.49 -7.77 -1.37
C PHE A 138 11.99 -6.70 -2.35
N MET A 139 12.26 -5.41 -2.07
CA MET A 139 11.92 -4.31 -2.99
C MET A 139 12.63 -4.45 -4.35
N HIS A 140 13.86 -4.90 -4.37
CA HIS A 140 14.59 -5.15 -5.61
C HIS A 140 13.93 -6.26 -6.43
N LEU A 141 13.57 -7.39 -5.82
CA LEU A 141 12.86 -8.47 -6.49
C LEU A 141 11.48 -8.01 -6.99
N LEU A 142 10.74 -7.27 -6.16
CA LEU A 142 9.45 -6.70 -6.52
C LEU A 142 9.58 -5.77 -7.73
N PHE A 143 10.54 -4.84 -7.71
CA PHE A 143 10.80 -3.94 -8.82
C PHE A 143 11.07 -4.70 -10.12
N HIS A 144 12.00 -5.66 -10.11
CA HIS A 144 12.36 -6.44 -11.28
C HIS A 144 11.27 -7.38 -11.79
N SER A 145 10.28 -7.70 -10.96
CA SER A 145 9.12 -8.48 -11.44
C SER A 145 8.16 -7.67 -12.31
N PHE A 146 8.21 -6.34 -12.23
CA PHE A 146 7.36 -5.42 -12.99
C PHE A 146 8.08 -4.69 -14.12
N VAL A 147 9.41 -4.69 -14.09
CA VAL A 147 10.24 -4.00 -15.09
C VAL A 147 10.77 -5.03 -16.08
N ASP A 148 10.34 -4.92 -17.34
CA ASP A 148 10.91 -5.67 -18.44
C ASP A 148 12.12 -4.90 -18.97
N ASP A 149 13.32 -5.53 -18.93
CA ASP A 149 14.60 -4.84 -19.19
C ASP A 149 14.70 -4.27 -20.60
N ASP A 150 13.95 -4.81 -21.57
CA ASP A 150 14.05 -4.42 -22.98
C ASP A 150 13.23 -3.17 -23.35
N ASP A 151 12.13 -2.88 -22.63
CA ASP A 151 11.20 -1.80 -23.01
C ASP A 151 11.11 -0.66 -21.98
N ASN A 152 11.71 -0.79 -20.80
CA ASN A 152 11.55 0.18 -19.73
C ASN A 152 12.58 1.31 -19.81
N ARG A 153 12.08 2.56 -19.81
CA ARG A 153 12.92 3.74 -19.74
C ARG A 153 13.16 4.14 -18.29
N ILE A 154 14.44 4.23 -17.91
CA ILE A 154 14.82 4.80 -16.61
C ILE A 154 14.84 6.32 -16.75
N TYR A 155 13.91 7.02 -16.06
CA TYR A 155 13.93 8.45 -15.92
C TYR A 155 14.68 8.84 -14.64
N ARG A 156 15.66 9.71 -14.77
CA ARG A 156 16.39 10.27 -13.62
C ARG A 156 15.97 11.71 -13.44
N PHE A 157 15.46 12.03 -12.26
CA PHE A 157 15.11 13.42 -11.93
C PHE A 157 16.34 14.32 -12.02
N SER A 158 16.21 15.41 -12.75
CA SER A 158 17.20 16.48 -12.78
C SER A 158 17.08 17.37 -11.53
N ALA A 159 18.07 18.23 -11.31
CA ALA A 159 17.97 19.21 -10.22
C ALA A 159 16.75 20.13 -10.37
N GLY A 160 16.36 20.49 -11.60
CA GLY A 160 15.16 21.29 -11.87
C GLY A 160 13.86 20.55 -11.56
N ASP A 161 13.80 19.23 -11.82
CA ASP A 161 12.64 18.39 -11.44
C ASP A 161 12.50 18.35 -9.92
N MET A 162 13.61 18.18 -9.19
CA MET A 162 13.60 18.16 -7.72
C MET A 162 13.12 19.49 -7.14
N GLU A 163 13.59 20.62 -7.68
CA GLU A 163 13.14 21.95 -7.27
C GLU A 163 11.65 22.18 -7.56
N ALA A 164 11.13 21.64 -8.66
CA ALA A 164 9.70 21.73 -9.01
C ALA A 164 8.81 20.87 -8.10
N ILE A 165 9.32 19.75 -7.58
CA ILE A 165 8.60 18.87 -6.65
C ILE A 165 8.53 19.48 -5.24
N GLU A 166 9.55 20.23 -4.82
CA GLU A 166 9.61 20.85 -3.50
C GLU A 166 8.74 22.13 -3.36
N ARG A 167 8.20 22.68 -4.45
CA ARG A 167 7.26 23.82 -4.47
C ARG A 167 5.82 23.38 -4.31
#